data_b4ed95519d1ae41d1f7132cbb2d04e3e
#
_entry.id   b4ed95519d1ae41d1f7132cbb2d04e3e
#
_cell.length_a   1.000
_cell.length_b   1.000
_cell.length_c   1.000
_cell.angle_alpha   90.00
_cell.angle_beta   90.00
_cell.angle_gamma   90.00
#
_symmetry.space_group_name_H-M   'P 1'
#
loop_
_entity.id
_entity.type
_entity.pdbx_description
1 polymer ?
#
loop_
_entity_poly.entity_id
_entity_poly.type
_entity_poly.pdbx_seq_one_letter_code
_entity_poly.pdbx_strand_id
1 'polypeptide(L)'
;MNDAEYYKKIEEYYLRGKIIAICEAVLAEEIGVIAASRRLNSLGLQLLDGHDNDFSTFRGVDTETDDLPVDIERKNWDAEALKRKDVEIAEAEASYKNNVIAACRKLIERFVIWNDFKV
;
A
#
# COMPACT_ATOMS: atom_id res chain seq x y z
N MET A 1 1.96 31.81 -3.58
CA MET A 1 1.62 30.64 -2.73
C MET A 1 1.87 31.02 -1.28
N ASN A 2 0.89 30.85 -0.39
CA ASN A 2 1.07 31.08 1.04
C ASN A 2 1.75 29.88 1.71
N ASP A 3 2.15 30.04 2.98
CA ASP A 3 2.88 29.01 3.72
C ASP A 3 2.07 27.72 3.86
N ALA A 4 0.76 27.80 4.09
CA ALA A 4 -0.09 26.61 4.23
C ALA A 4 -0.14 25.79 2.93
N GLU A 5 -0.25 26.45 1.79
CA GLU A 5 -0.24 25.80 0.47
C GLU A 5 1.13 25.16 0.17
N TYR A 6 2.20 25.83 0.56
CA TYR A 6 3.56 25.34 0.39
C TYR A 6 3.79 24.03 1.16
N TYR A 7 3.43 24.04 2.45
CA TYR A 7 3.58 22.84 3.29
C TYR A 7 2.68 21.70 2.83
N LYS A 8 1.48 22.00 2.37
CA LYS A 8 0.59 21.00 1.81
C LYS A 8 1.20 20.31 0.58
N LYS A 9 1.80 21.08 -0.31
CA LYS A 9 2.47 20.51 -1.50
C LYS A 9 3.66 19.65 -1.16
N ILE A 10 4.44 20.03 -0.16
CA ILE A 10 5.56 19.21 0.33
C ILE A 10 5.03 17.87 0.88
N GLU A 11 3.97 17.92 1.69
CA GLU A 11 3.36 16.71 2.24
C GLU A 11 2.85 15.78 1.13
N GLU A 12 2.16 16.32 0.15
CA GLU A 12 1.68 15.55 -1.00
C GLU A 12 2.84 14.91 -1.78
N TYR A 13 3.93 15.63 -1.96
CA TYR A 13 5.13 15.12 -2.62
C TYR A 13 5.70 13.91 -1.87
N TYR A 14 5.83 14.00 -0.56
CA TYR A 14 6.32 12.91 0.27
C TYR A 14 5.39 11.70 0.24
N LEU A 15 4.08 11.91 0.29
CA LEU A 15 3.10 10.82 0.22
C LEU A 15 3.18 10.08 -1.11
N ARG A 16 3.29 10.79 -2.22
CA ARG A 16 3.46 10.19 -3.55
C ARG A 16 4.75 9.38 -3.65
N GLY A 17 5.83 9.90 -3.09
CA GLY A 17 7.12 9.20 -3.06
C GLY A 17 7.05 7.89 -2.28
N LYS A 18 6.37 7.89 -1.13
CA LYS A 18 6.15 6.68 -0.34
C LYS A 18 5.29 5.66 -1.07
N ILE A 19 4.24 6.12 -1.75
CA ILE A 19 3.37 5.26 -2.55
C ILE A 19 4.19 4.57 -3.65
N ILE A 20 4.97 5.32 -4.40
CA ILE A 20 5.82 4.76 -5.47
C ILE A 20 6.83 3.76 -4.90
N ALA A 21 7.48 4.10 -3.79
CA ALA A 21 8.47 3.21 -3.16
C ALA A 21 7.85 1.87 -2.75
N ILE A 22 6.65 1.88 -2.17
CA ILE A 22 5.95 0.64 -1.80
C ILE A 22 5.57 -0.15 -3.05
N CYS A 23 5.06 0.51 -4.09
CA CYS A 23 4.70 -0.15 -5.34
C CYS A 23 5.93 -0.81 -5.99
N GLU A 24 7.05 -0.14 -6.01
CA GLU A 24 8.30 -0.70 -6.53
C GLU A 24 8.77 -1.90 -5.71
N ALA A 25 8.63 -1.84 -4.37
CA ALA A 25 8.96 -2.95 -3.49
C ALA A 25 8.06 -4.18 -3.75
N VAL A 26 6.78 -3.97 -4.07
CA VAL A 26 5.88 -5.06 -4.49
C VAL A 26 6.39 -5.71 -5.77
N LEU A 27 6.75 -4.91 -6.78
CA LEU A 27 7.24 -5.42 -8.06
C LEU A 27 8.56 -6.17 -7.90
N ALA A 28 9.40 -5.76 -6.96
CA ALA A 28 10.67 -6.40 -6.63
C ALA A 28 10.53 -7.59 -5.66
N GLU A 29 9.31 -7.91 -5.23
CA GLU A 29 9.01 -8.97 -4.26
C GLU A 29 9.69 -8.77 -2.90
N GLU A 30 9.93 -7.52 -2.52
CA GLU A 30 10.53 -7.15 -1.24
C GLU A 30 9.51 -7.01 -0.11
N ILE A 31 8.23 -6.90 -0.44
CA ILE A 31 7.13 -6.78 0.51
C ILE A 31 5.96 -7.64 0.05
N GLY A 32 5.26 -8.28 0.98
CA GLY A 32 4.06 -9.04 0.66
C GLY A 32 2.91 -8.14 0.21
N VAL A 33 1.99 -8.70 -0.58
CA VAL A 33 0.89 -7.91 -1.16
C VAL A 33 -0.13 -7.46 -0.13
N ILE A 34 -0.34 -8.23 0.95
CA ILE A 34 -1.25 -7.84 2.03
C ILE A 34 -0.69 -6.64 2.79
N ALA A 35 0.56 -6.72 3.24
CA ALA A 35 1.21 -5.63 3.96
C ALA A 35 1.27 -4.36 3.09
N ALA A 36 1.64 -4.51 1.82
CA ALA A 36 1.68 -3.39 0.88
C ALA A 36 0.29 -2.76 0.71
N SER A 37 -0.75 -3.58 0.56
CA SER A 37 -2.12 -3.07 0.38
C SER A 37 -2.59 -2.26 1.56
N ARG A 38 -2.29 -2.69 2.79
CA ARG A 38 -2.63 -1.94 4.01
C ARG A 38 -1.95 -0.58 4.04
N ARG A 39 -0.67 -0.54 3.72
CA ARG A 39 0.10 0.72 3.68
C ARG A 39 -0.38 1.64 2.56
N LEU A 40 -0.63 1.09 1.38
CA LEU A 40 -1.10 1.87 0.22
C LEU A 40 -2.51 2.41 0.44
N ASN A 41 -3.40 1.62 1.04
CA ASN A 41 -4.73 2.10 1.40
C ASN A 41 -4.65 3.30 2.34
N SER A 42 -3.84 3.20 3.39
CA SER A 42 -3.63 4.29 4.35
C SER A 42 -3.05 5.54 3.69
N LEU A 43 -2.01 5.39 2.87
CA LEU A 43 -1.38 6.52 2.18
C LEU A 43 -2.32 7.17 1.15
N GLY A 44 -3.11 6.36 0.46
CA GLY A 44 -4.11 6.85 -0.49
C GLY A 44 -5.17 7.71 0.19
N LEU A 45 -5.63 7.29 1.37
CA LEU A 45 -6.59 8.06 2.16
C LEU A 45 -6.01 9.39 2.63
N GLN A 46 -4.72 9.44 2.93
CA GLN A 46 -4.03 10.67 3.33
C GLN A 46 -3.85 11.64 2.17
N LEU A 47 -3.58 11.12 0.98
CA LEU A 47 -3.28 11.93 -0.21
C LEU A 47 -4.54 12.35 -0.96
N LEU A 48 -5.52 11.45 -1.07
CA LEU A 48 -6.72 11.59 -1.89
C LEU A 48 -7.95 11.27 -1.04
N ASP A 49 -9.13 11.36 -1.63
CA ASP A 49 -10.35 10.93 -0.95
C ASP A 49 -10.48 9.39 -0.99
N GLY A 50 -11.39 8.86 -0.17
CA GLY A 50 -11.62 7.44 -0.02
C GLY A 50 -12.29 6.75 -1.22
N HIS A 51 -12.63 7.50 -2.27
CA HIS A 51 -13.35 6.99 -3.44
C HIS A 51 -12.46 6.89 -4.69
N ASP A 52 -11.17 7.16 -4.58
CA ASP A 52 -10.26 7.08 -5.72
C ASP A 52 -10.16 5.63 -6.20
N ASN A 53 -10.50 5.41 -7.47
CA ASN A 53 -10.58 4.07 -8.05
C ASN A 53 -9.22 3.36 -8.15
N ASP A 54 -8.13 4.11 -8.25
CA ASP A 54 -6.81 3.52 -8.38
C ASP A 54 -6.34 2.85 -7.07
N PHE A 55 -7.02 3.14 -5.94
CA PHE A 55 -6.77 2.53 -4.65
C PHE A 55 -7.79 1.46 -4.26
N SER A 56 -8.79 1.19 -5.09
CA SER A 56 -9.86 0.24 -4.77
C SER A 56 -9.37 -1.19 -4.52
N THR A 57 -8.37 -1.64 -5.27
CA THR A 57 -7.76 -2.96 -5.07
C THR A 57 -7.16 -3.08 -3.67
N PHE A 58 -6.44 -2.06 -3.22
CA PHE A 58 -5.80 -2.07 -1.90
C PHE A 58 -6.82 -2.02 -0.78
N ARG A 59 -7.89 -1.24 -0.93
CA ARG A 59 -9.00 -1.22 0.04
C ARG A 59 -9.64 -2.59 0.17
N GLY A 60 -9.90 -3.26 -0.95
CA GLY A 60 -10.50 -4.58 -0.96
C GLY A 60 -9.62 -5.62 -0.29
N VAL A 61 -8.33 -5.64 -0.62
CA VAL A 61 -7.38 -6.58 -0.01
C VAL A 61 -7.26 -6.31 1.50
N ASP A 62 -7.12 -5.07 1.90
CA ASP A 62 -7.05 -4.69 3.32
C ASP A 62 -8.28 -5.16 4.10
N THR A 63 -9.47 -4.91 3.56
CA THR A 63 -10.72 -5.29 4.20
C THR A 63 -10.87 -6.81 4.30
N GLU A 64 -10.58 -7.54 3.24
CA GLU A 64 -10.75 -9.00 3.19
C GLU A 64 -9.70 -9.77 4.01
N THR A 65 -8.57 -9.14 4.31
CA THR A 65 -7.47 -9.77 5.02
C THR A 65 -7.18 -9.13 6.38
N ASP A 66 -8.11 -8.36 6.93
CA ASP A 66 -7.90 -7.60 8.17
C ASP A 66 -7.64 -8.47 9.40
N ASP A 67 -8.08 -9.73 9.36
CA ASP A 67 -7.84 -10.72 10.43
C ASP A 67 -6.51 -11.45 10.31
N LEU A 68 -5.74 -11.22 9.23
CA LEU A 68 -4.48 -11.90 9.00
C LEU A 68 -3.31 -11.12 9.60
N PRO A 69 -2.50 -11.74 10.50
CA PRO A 69 -1.37 -11.05 11.11
C PRO A 69 -0.19 -10.98 10.14
N VAL A 70 0.12 -9.77 9.69
CA VAL A 70 1.29 -9.51 8.86
C VAL A 70 2.12 -8.41 9.50
N ASP A 71 3.41 -8.33 9.15
CA ASP A 71 4.29 -7.27 9.61
C ASP A 71 4.43 -7.28 11.15
N ILE A 72 4.39 -6.13 11.79
CA ILE A 72 4.63 -5.97 13.23
C ILE A 72 3.57 -6.66 14.11
N GLU A 73 2.36 -6.82 13.61
CA GLU A 73 1.26 -7.45 14.34
C GLU A 73 1.58 -8.88 14.75
N ARG A 74 2.45 -9.57 14.00
CA ARG A 74 2.83 -10.97 14.25
C ARG A 74 3.45 -11.17 15.62
N LYS A 75 4.04 -10.16 16.21
CA LYS A 75 4.69 -10.22 17.52
C LYS A 75 3.74 -10.57 18.66
N ASN A 76 2.45 -10.29 18.49
CA ASN A 76 1.44 -10.50 19.51
C ASN A 76 0.72 -11.86 19.41
N TRP A 77 1.12 -12.68 18.43
CA TRP A 77 0.49 -13.97 18.16
C TRP A 77 1.38 -15.12 18.64
N ASP A 78 0.79 -16.16 19.19
CA ASP A 78 1.56 -17.36 19.54
C ASP A 78 1.97 -18.15 18.28
N ALA A 79 2.99 -19.00 18.45
CA ALA A 79 3.60 -19.71 17.31
C ALA A 79 2.64 -20.68 16.61
N GLU A 80 1.77 -21.37 17.37
CA GLU A 80 0.83 -22.32 16.78
C GLU A 80 -0.28 -21.60 16.01
N ALA A 81 -0.78 -20.47 16.54
CA ALA A 81 -1.75 -19.65 15.85
C ALA A 81 -1.16 -19.07 14.54
N LEU A 82 0.10 -18.63 14.57
CA LEU A 82 0.80 -18.13 13.38
C LEU A 82 0.93 -19.19 12.30
N LYS A 83 1.22 -20.44 12.66
CA LYS A 83 1.31 -21.53 11.67
C LYS A 83 0.02 -21.69 10.90
N ARG A 84 -1.12 -21.65 11.59
CA ARG A 84 -2.42 -21.77 10.94
C ARG A 84 -2.71 -20.54 10.06
N LYS A 85 -2.41 -19.35 10.56
CA LYS A 85 -2.63 -18.11 9.81
C LYS A 85 -1.67 -17.99 8.62
N ASP A 86 -0.46 -18.52 8.73
CA ASP A 86 0.52 -18.46 7.63
C ASP A 86 0.05 -19.25 6.39
N VAL A 87 -0.74 -20.29 6.55
CA VAL A 87 -1.37 -21.00 5.43
C VAL A 87 -2.37 -20.08 4.73
N GLU A 88 -3.24 -19.42 5.51
CA GLU A 88 -4.22 -18.46 4.98
C GLU A 88 -3.53 -17.26 4.30
N ILE A 89 -2.46 -16.75 4.90
CA ILE A 89 -1.67 -15.67 4.35
C ILE A 89 -1.07 -16.05 3.00
N ALA A 90 -0.47 -17.25 2.90
CA ALA A 90 0.12 -17.71 1.65
C ALA A 90 -0.93 -17.84 0.53
N GLU A 91 -2.11 -18.36 0.85
CA GLU A 91 -3.22 -18.45 -0.09
C GLU A 91 -3.70 -17.08 -0.55
N ALA A 92 -3.87 -16.15 0.39
CA ALA A 92 -4.29 -14.78 0.08
C ALA A 92 -3.24 -14.03 -0.75
N GLU A 93 -1.95 -14.15 -0.38
CA GLU A 93 -0.85 -13.57 -1.16
C GLU A 93 -0.88 -14.03 -2.61
N ALA A 94 -1.03 -15.33 -2.83
CA ALA A 94 -1.10 -15.91 -4.17
C ALA A 94 -2.35 -15.43 -4.93
N SER A 95 -3.48 -15.37 -4.26
CA SER A 95 -4.77 -14.97 -4.85
C SER A 95 -4.77 -13.52 -5.31
N TYR A 96 -4.23 -12.61 -4.51
CA TYR A 96 -4.26 -11.18 -4.79
C TYR A 96 -3.07 -10.64 -5.58
N LYS A 97 -2.01 -11.44 -5.73
CA LYS A 97 -0.73 -10.98 -6.29
C LYS A 97 -0.88 -10.24 -7.62
N ASN A 98 -1.55 -10.84 -8.58
CA ASN A 98 -1.66 -10.27 -9.92
C ASN A 98 -2.44 -8.96 -9.94
N ASN A 99 -3.52 -8.88 -9.18
CA ASN A 99 -4.34 -7.67 -9.09
C ASN A 99 -3.57 -6.53 -8.41
N VAL A 100 -2.85 -6.85 -7.35
CA VAL A 100 -2.04 -5.84 -6.62
C VAL A 100 -0.89 -5.35 -7.49
N ILE A 101 -0.21 -6.24 -8.20
CA ILE A 101 0.87 -5.84 -9.14
C ILE A 101 0.33 -4.89 -10.21
N ALA A 102 -0.81 -5.22 -10.82
CA ALA A 102 -1.42 -4.37 -11.84
C ALA A 102 -1.78 -2.99 -11.28
N ALA A 103 -2.36 -2.95 -10.08
CA ALA A 103 -2.70 -1.70 -9.41
C ALA A 103 -1.46 -0.88 -9.06
N CYS A 104 -0.38 -1.53 -8.63
CA CYS A 104 0.89 -0.86 -8.33
C CYS A 104 1.50 -0.23 -9.59
N ARG A 105 1.48 -0.93 -10.71
CA ARG A 105 1.98 -0.38 -11.98
C ARG A 105 1.20 0.88 -12.39
N LYS A 106 -0.10 0.86 -12.20
CA LYS A 106 -0.96 2.01 -12.48
C LYS A 106 -0.59 3.23 -11.62
N LEU A 107 -0.35 3.01 -10.34
CA LEU A 107 0.05 4.09 -9.43
C LEU A 107 1.42 4.65 -9.79
N ILE A 108 2.37 3.79 -10.16
CA ILE A 108 3.69 4.25 -10.61
C ILE A 108 3.55 5.17 -11.83
N GLU A 109 2.79 4.75 -12.82
CA GLU A 109 2.54 5.58 -14.01
C GLU A 109 1.90 6.92 -13.65
N ARG A 110 0.90 6.89 -12.78
CA ARG A 110 0.17 8.08 -12.37
C ARG A 110 1.05 9.08 -11.62
N PHE A 111 1.86 8.59 -10.68
CA PHE A 111 2.58 9.45 -9.74
C PHE A 111 4.02 9.73 -10.13
N VAL A 112 4.61 9.02 -11.10
CA VAL A 112 5.97 9.30 -11.54
C VAL A 112 6.13 10.73 -12.05
N ILE A 113 5.13 11.27 -12.71
CA ILE A 113 5.13 12.66 -13.21
C ILE A 113 5.22 13.65 -12.05
N TRP A 114 4.64 13.30 -10.91
CA TRP A 114 4.61 14.16 -9.73
C TRP A 114 5.90 14.10 -8.91
N ASN A 115 6.76 13.09 -9.16
CA ASN A 115 8.06 13.02 -8.50
C ASN A 115 9.05 14.03 -9.04
N ASP A 116 8.75 14.67 -10.16
CA ASP A 116 9.55 15.77 -10.71
C ASP A 116 9.18 17.12 -10.07
N PHE A 117 8.48 17.09 -8.96
CA PHE A 117 8.10 18.30 -8.24
C PHE A 117 9.33 19.12 -7.86
N LYS A 118 9.36 20.36 -8.33
CA LYS A 118 10.42 21.32 -8.02
C LYS A 118 9.81 22.49 -7.27
N VAL A 119 10.42 22.79 -6.15
CA VAL A 119 10.00 23.91 -5.32
C VAL A 119 10.42 25.22 -5.98
#